data_59169e30ddeff3e6010d450181242a5c
#
_entry.id   59169e30ddeff3e6010d450181242a5c
#
_cell.length_a   1.000
_cell.length_b   1.000
_cell.length_c   1.000
_cell.angle_alpha   90.00
_cell.angle_beta   90.00
_cell.angle_gamma   90.00
#
_symmetry.space_group_name_H-M   'P 1'
#
loop_
_entity.id
_entity.type
_entity.pdbx_description
1 polymer ?
#
loop_
_entity_poly.entity_id
_entity_poly.type
_entity_poly.pdbx_seq_one_letter_code
_entity_poly.pdbx_strand_id
1 'polypeptide(L)'
;MWHSIPLTLFWFVYFGSLGIFYPYFSLYLRENAGLTGTEVGLILAISPLVGMVAQPFWGQLADRTGKRGRLLALLTLATAAGYYGVWIASGFWAIVIATAALALVGTAVFPMMMSVSLALLRNEGQHAFGRVRVWGTIGYFVLVLIFPSLLSMVRVPSEINLGKISQPALGLMFPLTATLVFIAGLIAFFLPKAGVVALRAARDDWRELVHNRVFIRFLVFALLANFLMNGPMWLFPLFVRSRGGDVATIRNMWIIMLLFEIPLVLSTGSGLKRLGARGLLGVGLVVGGLRWFLSALSSDGALLFAVQALHGVTVVGLNLGSPLYLDVVAPEKLRSTAQSILSMVAAGIAAIASNASAGWLLDHGGVNLLYFLCGSGAIVLGASTWWILPRAQGSTRNAEDMALTNDVLA
;
A
#
# COMPACT_ATOMS: atom_id res chain seq x y z
N MET A 1 15.16 25.78 0.94
CA MET A 1 14.44 25.45 -0.32
C MET A 1 15.22 24.55 -1.28
N TRP A 2 16.52 24.74 -1.52
CA TRP A 2 17.29 23.89 -2.47
C TRP A 2 17.50 22.44 -2.00
N HIS A 3 17.47 22.16 -0.68
CA HIS A 3 17.65 20.81 -0.14
C HIS A 3 16.43 19.89 -0.30
N SER A 4 15.25 20.44 -0.56
CA SER A 4 14.02 19.66 -0.75
C SER A 4 13.85 19.13 -2.17
N ILE A 5 14.53 19.71 -3.18
CA ILE A 5 14.38 19.31 -4.59
C ILE A 5 14.77 17.84 -4.83
N PRO A 6 15.97 17.36 -4.43
CA PRO A 6 16.33 15.96 -4.63
C PRO A 6 15.35 15.01 -3.92
N LEU A 7 14.87 15.37 -2.72
CA LEU A 7 13.91 14.58 -1.98
C LEU A 7 12.55 14.53 -2.71
N THR A 8 12.08 15.65 -3.22
CA THR A 8 10.83 15.74 -4.00
C THR A 8 10.90 14.91 -5.27
N LEU A 9 12.03 15.01 -6.01
CA LEU A 9 12.27 14.20 -7.22
C LEU A 9 12.35 12.71 -6.89
N PHE A 10 12.99 12.33 -5.78
CA PHE A 10 13.03 10.95 -5.33
C PHE A 10 11.61 10.41 -5.08
N TRP A 11 10.76 11.16 -4.35
CA TRP A 11 9.37 10.78 -4.12
C TRP A 11 8.59 10.61 -5.43
N PHE A 12 8.72 11.58 -6.35
CA PHE A 12 8.03 11.56 -7.63
C PHE A 12 8.42 10.34 -8.47
N VAL A 13 9.73 10.12 -8.67
CA VAL A 13 10.24 9.06 -9.55
C VAL A 13 9.99 7.67 -8.94
N TYR A 14 10.25 7.50 -7.63
CA TYR A 14 10.06 6.22 -6.96
C TYR A 14 8.59 5.81 -6.93
N PHE A 15 7.68 6.69 -6.53
CA PHE A 15 6.25 6.38 -6.55
C PHE A 15 5.70 6.28 -7.97
N GLY A 16 6.22 7.05 -8.91
CA GLY A 16 5.90 6.89 -10.33
C GLY A 16 6.19 5.48 -10.83
N SER A 17 7.33 4.92 -10.45
CA SER A 17 7.67 3.52 -10.80
C SER A 17 6.66 2.51 -10.26
N LEU A 18 6.13 2.75 -9.04
CA LEU A 18 5.10 1.91 -8.46
C LEU A 18 3.75 2.02 -9.19
N GLY A 19 3.46 3.18 -9.80
CA GLY A 19 2.29 3.37 -10.66
C GLY A 19 2.32 2.55 -11.95
N ILE A 20 3.51 2.15 -12.42
CA ILE A 20 3.68 1.19 -13.52
C ILE A 20 3.50 -0.25 -13.03
N PHE A 21 4.01 -0.58 -11.85
CA PHE A 21 4.10 -1.96 -11.37
C PHE A 21 2.81 -2.46 -10.70
N TYR A 22 2.33 -1.78 -9.65
CA TYR A 22 1.23 -2.28 -8.82
C TYR A 22 -0.08 -2.55 -9.58
N PRO A 23 -0.52 -1.67 -10.50
CA PRO A 23 -1.80 -1.87 -11.19
C PRO A 23 -1.82 -3.06 -12.13
N TYR A 24 -0.68 -3.65 -12.47
CA TYR A 24 -0.60 -4.63 -13.55
C TYR A 24 0.14 -5.92 -13.19
N PHE A 25 0.78 -5.99 -12.02
CA PHE A 25 1.65 -7.12 -11.67
C PHE A 25 0.90 -8.48 -11.63
N SER A 26 -0.27 -8.54 -10.99
CA SER A 26 -1.06 -9.77 -10.96
C SER A 26 -1.56 -10.18 -12.35
N LEU A 27 -1.88 -9.21 -13.22
CA LEU A 27 -2.26 -9.48 -14.61
C LEU A 27 -1.10 -10.11 -15.39
N TYR A 28 0.11 -9.54 -15.25
CA TYR A 28 1.32 -10.10 -15.87
C TYR A 28 1.56 -11.55 -15.42
N LEU A 29 1.49 -11.81 -14.12
CA LEU A 29 1.69 -13.15 -13.59
C LEU A 29 0.68 -14.16 -14.17
N ARG A 30 -0.58 -13.75 -14.31
CA ARG A 30 -1.65 -14.62 -14.82
C ARG A 30 -1.58 -14.84 -16.32
N GLU A 31 -1.49 -13.74 -17.11
CA GLU A 31 -1.62 -13.81 -18.57
C GLU A 31 -0.28 -13.99 -19.28
N ASN A 32 0.76 -13.25 -18.88
CA ASN A 32 2.06 -13.27 -19.59
C ASN A 32 2.99 -14.37 -19.07
N ALA A 33 3.04 -14.58 -17.74
CA ALA A 33 3.81 -15.68 -17.14
C ALA A 33 3.05 -17.02 -17.12
N GLY A 34 1.74 -17.03 -17.42
CA GLY A 34 0.93 -18.24 -17.53
C GLY A 34 0.66 -18.97 -16.21
N LEU A 35 0.76 -18.27 -15.09
CA LEU A 35 0.63 -18.87 -13.77
C LEU A 35 -0.83 -19.10 -13.38
N THR A 36 -1.09 -20.10 -12.55
CA THR A 36 -2.40 -20.35 -11.93
C THR A 36 -2.74 -19.25 -10.93
N GLY A 37 -4.01 -19.11 -10.53
CA GLY A 37 -4.43 -18.16 -9.51
C GLY A 37 -3.74 -18.39 -8.19
N THR A 38 -3.59 -19.66 -7.79
CA THR A 38 -2.89 -20.07 -6.56
C THR A 38 -1.42 -19.64 -6.60
N GLU A 39 -0.72 -19.85 -7.70
CA GLU A 39 0.67 -19.43 -7.87
C GLU A 39 0.80 -17.90 -7.84
N VAL A 40 -0.12 -17.16 -8.48
CA VAL A 40 -0.19 -15.70 -8.39
C VAL A 40 -0.34 -15.26 -6.94
N GLY A 41 -1.29 -15.84 -6.19
CA GLY A 41 -1.52 -15.51 -4.78
C GLY A 41 -0.30 -15.79 -3.90
N LEU A 42 0.40 -16.90 -4.12
CA LEU A 42 1.64 -17.25 -3.41
C LEU A 42 2.76 -16.25 -3.70
N ILE A 43 2.97 -15.85 -4.96
CA ILE A 43 3.95 -14.83 -5.32
C ILE A 43 3.63 -13.48 -4.67
N LEU A 44 2.37 -13.08 -4.66
CA LEU A 44 1.93 -11.85 -3.99
C LEU A 44 2.12 -11.90 -2.46
N ALA A 45 2.13 -13.09 -1.86
CA ALA A 45 2.40 -13.29 -0.44
C ALA A 45 3.89 -13.21 -0.08
N ILE A 46 4.81 -13.31 -1.05
CA ILE A 46 6.27 -13.29 -0.80
C ILE A 46 6.72 -11.94 -0.23
N SER A 47 6.28 -10.83 -0.84
CA SER A 47 6.72 -9.50 -0.42
C SER A 47 6.40 -9.19 1.05
N PRO A 48 5.17 -9.38 1.56
CA PRO A 48 4.90 -9.21 2.98
C PRO A 48 5.64 -10.22 3.85
N LEU A 49 5.81 -11.48 3.41
CA LEU A 49 6.53 -12.51 4.16
C LEU A 49 8.00 -12.13 4.38
N VAL A 50 8.69 -11.81 3.29
CA VAL A 50 10.11 -11.40 3.35
C VAL A 50 10.25 -10.06 4.07
N GLY A 51 9.32 -9.13 3.85
CA GLY A 51 9.33 -7.81 4.47
C GLY A 51 9.26 -7.82 5.99
N MET A 52 8.59 -8.80 6.60
CA MET A 52 8.53 -8.96 8.06
C MET A 52 9.92 -9.15 8.69
N VAL A 53 10.87 -9.75 7.96
CA VAL A 53 12.25 -9.96 8.41
C VAL A 53 13.17 -8.87 7.86
N ALA A 54 13.05 -8.54 6.58
CA ALA A 54 13.94 -7.61 5.89
C ALA A 54 13.85 -6.18 6.44
N GLN A 55 12.65 -5.66 6.71
CA GLN A 55 12.48 -4.29 7.20
C GLN A 55 13.17 -4.04 8.56
N PRO A 56 12.96 -4.87 9.59
CA PRO A 56 13.68 -4.72 10.85
C PRO A 56 15.20 -4.87 10.70
N PHE A 57 15.65 -5.80 9.87
CA PHE A 57 17.08 -5.99 9.62
C PHE A 57 17.74 -4.75 9.03
N TRP A 58 17.17 -4.19 7.95
CA TRP A 58 17.69 -2.99 7.31
C TRP A 58 17.55 -1.75 8.19
N GLY A 59 16.45 -1.65 8.95
CA GLY A 59 16.25 -0.59 9.95
C GLY A 59 17.35 -0.59 11.00
N GLN A 60 17.67 -1.76 11.61
CA GLN A 60 18.74 -1.88 12.59
C GLN A 60 20.12 -1.56 12.00
N LEU A 61 20.38 -2.00 10.76
CA LEU A 61 21.64 -1.69 10.08
C LEU A 61 21.78 -0.18 9.84
N ALA A 62 20.70 0.49 9.46
CA ALA A 62 20.66 1.93 9.29
C ALA A 62 20.95 2.68 10.60
N ASP A 63 20.37 2.21 11.70
CA ASP A 63 20.55 2.80 13.02
C ASP A 63 21.97 2.61 13.55
N ARG A 64 22.54 1.42 13.35
CA ARG A 64 23.93 1.11 13.76
C ARG A 64 24.97 1.88 12.96
N THR A 65 24.76 2.04 11.66
CA THR A 65 25.72 2.70 10.78
C THR A 65 25.58 4.23 10.75
N GLY A 66 24.42 4.75 11.13
CA GLY A 66 24.09 6.18 11.01
C GLY A 66 24.01 6.72 9.58
N LYS A 67 24.13 5.83 8.56
CA LYS A 67 24.24 6.22 7.14
C LYS A 67 22.94 5.97 6.38
N ARG A 68 21.78 6.35 6.97
CA ARG A 68 20.44 6.08 6.43
C ARG A 68 20.27 6.50 4.96
N GLY A 69 20.77 7.69 4.56
CA GLY A 69 20.67 8.17 3.18
C GLY A 69 21.45 7.31 2.18
N ARG A 70 22.68 6.88 2.54
CA ARG A 70 23.45 5.97 1.67
C ARG A 70 22.83 4.59 1.58
N LEU A 71 22.30 4.08 2.69
CA LEU A 71 21.61 2.80 2.70
C LEU A 71 20.33 2.85 1.86
N LEU A 72 19.56 3.96 1.94
CA LEU A 72 18.42 4.19 1.06
C LEU A 72 18.82 4.11 -0.42
N ALA A 73 19.90 4.81 -0.81
CA ALA A 73 20.38 4.79 -2.19
C ALA A 73 20.78 3.38 -2.64
N LEU A 74 21.55 2.65 -1.84
CA LEU A 74 21.97 1.28 -2.15
C LEU A 74 20.79 0.31 -2.24
N LEU A 75 19.84 0.37 -1.31
CA LEU A 75 18.63 -0.44 -1.33
C LEU A 75 17.77 -0.14 -2.55
N THR A 76 17.64 1.13 -2.93
CA THR A 76 16.89 1.52 -4.11
C THR A 76 17.55 1.02 -5.41
N LEU A 77 18.87 1.09 -5.52
CA LEU A 77 19.60 0.53 -6.68
C LEU A 77 19.50 -1.00 -6.72
N ALA A 78 19.63 -1.67 -5.58
CA ALA A 78 19.44 -3.12 -5.50
C ALA A 78 18.00 -3.52 -5.87
N THR A 79 17.00 -2.71 -5.51
CA THR A 79 15.60 -2.89 -5.90
C THR A 79 15.42 -2.80 -7.41
N ALA A 80 16.12 -1.87 -8.09
CA ALA A 80 16.11 -1.79 -9.55
C ALA A 80 16.64 -3.08 -10.20
N ALA A 81 17.77 -3.60 -9.70
CA ALA A 81 18.30 -4.89 -10.13
C ALA A 81 17.32 -6.05 -9.85
N GLY A 82 16.61 -6.00 -8.72
CA GLY A 82 15.57 -6.97 -8.37
C GLY A 82 14.40 -6.98 -9.38
N TYR A 83 13.90 -5.82 -9.81
CA TYR A 83 12.87 -5.74 -10.85
C TYR A 83 13.36 -6.34 -12.18
N TYR A 84 14.60 -6.06 -12.57
CA TYR A 84 15.20 -6.67 -13.75
C TYR A 84 15.34 -8.19 -13.59
N GLY A 85 15.70 -8.67 -12.38
CA GLY A 85 15.73 -10.10 -12.06
C GLY A 85 14.37 -10.79 -12.21
N VAL A 86 13.28 -10.15 -11.80
CA VAL A 86 11.92 -10.69 -12.00
C VAL A 86 11.56 -10.72 -13.50
N TRP A 87 11.99 -9.73 -14.27
CA TRP A 87 11.72 -9.68 -15.71
C TRP A 87 12.34 -10.84 -16.50
N ILE A 88 13.57 -11.23 -16.16
CA ILE A 88 14.26 -12.34 -16.84
C ILE A 88 13.87 -13.71 -16.29
N ALA A 89 13.21 -13.77 -15.14
CA ALA A 89 12.76 -15.01 -14.54
C ALA A 89 11.62 -15.65 -15.33
N SER A 90 11.72 -16.95 -15.60
CA SER A 90 10.68 -17.72 -16.28
C SER A 90 10.30 -18.95 -15.47
N GLY A 91 9.00 -19.22 -15.40
CA GLY A 91 8.42 -20.29 -14.60
C GLY A 91 8.28 -19.92 -13.12
N PHE A 92 7.40 -20.65 -12.43
CA PHE A 92 6.95 -20.35 -11.08
C PHE A 92 8.11 -20.16 -10.08
N TRP A 93 9.00 -21.14 -9.96
CA TRP A 93 10.07 -21.11 -8.96
C TRP A 93 11.11 -20.01 -9.20
N ALA A 94 11.44 -19.73 -10.47
CA ALA A 94 12.36 -18.65 -10.79
C ALA A 94 11.76 -17.29 -10.41
N ILE A 95 10.46 -17.08 -10.68
CA ILE A 95 9.73 -15.86 -10.29
C ILE A 95 9.63 -15.76 -8.77
N VAL A 96 9.38 -16.86 -8.04
CA VAL A 96 9.38 -16.91 -6.58
C VAL A 96 10.72 -16.42 -6.01
N ILE A 97 11.84 -16.99 -6.49
CA ILE A 97 13.18 -16.64 -6.00
C ILE A 97 13.50 -15.17 -6.35
N ALA A 98 13.22 -14.74 -7.58
CA ALA A 98 13.47 -13.36 -8.00
C ALA A 98 12.61 -12.35 -7.21
N THR A 99 11.33 -12.67 -6.95
CA THR A 99 10.43 -11.84 -6.13
C THR A 99 10.90 -11.81 -4.67
N ALA A 100 11.39 -12.91 -4.12
CA ALA A 100 11.95 -12.94 -2.76
C ALA A 100 13.22 -12.07 -2.66
N ALA A 101 14.11 -12.16 -3.65
CA ALA A 101 15.30 -11.31 -3.73
C ALA A 101 14.95 -9.83 -3.87
N LEU A 102 13.98 -9.48 -4.74
CA LEU A 102 13.43 -8.14 -4.85
C LEU A 102 12.84 -7.67 -3.51
N ALA A 103 12.04 -8.50 -2.84
CA ALA A 103 11.39 -8.16 -1.59
C ALA A 103 12.38 -7.92 -0.45
N LEU A 104 13.51 -8.65 -0.43
CA LEU A 104 14.55 -8.51 0.59
C LEU A 104 15.11 -7.08 0.67
N VAL A 105 15.22 -6.40 -0.44
CA VAL A 105 15.73 -5.02 -0.53
C VAL A 105 14.61 -4.00 -0.71
N GLY A 106 13.63 -4.30 -1.57
CA GLY A 106 12.58 -3.37 -1.98
C GLY A 106 11.61 -3.00 -0.85
N THR A 107 11.27 -3.95 0.02
CA THR A 107 10.32 -3.70 1.11
C THR A 107 10.86 -2.70 2.15
N ALA A 108 12.17 -2.54 2.26
CA ALA A 108 12.80 -1.61 3.18
C ALA A 108 12.93 -0.17 2.62
N VAL A 109 12.78 0.03 1.31
CA VAL A 109 12.96 1.35 0.68
C VAL A 109 11.95 2.35 1.22
N PHE A 110 10.65 2.00 1.27
CA PHE A 110 9.61 2.92 1.73
C PHE A 110 9.78 3.38 3.19
N PRO A 111 9.93 2.51 4.20
CA PRO A 111 10.16 2.94 5.57
C PRO A 111 11.48 3.72 5.73
N MET A 112 12.53 3.37 4.97
CA MET A 112 13.80 4.11 4.98
C MET A 112 13.64 5.52 4.39
N MET A 113 12.93 5.65 3.26
CA MET A 113 12.60 6.92 2.63
C MET A 113 11.79 7.82 3.57
N MET A 114 10.78 7.27 4.27
CA MET A 114 10.01 7.98 5.28
C MET A 114 10.92 8.52 6.40
N SER A 115 11.79 7.67 6.95
CA SER A 115 12.73 8.04 8.01
C SER A 115 13.69 9.16 7.58
N VAL A 116 14.26 9.06 6.37
CA VAL A 116 15.15 10.09 5.81
C VAL A 116 14.40 11.40 5.58
N SER A 117 13.19 11.32 5.02
CA SER A 117 12.37 12.51 4.75
C SER A 117 12.03 13.28 6.03
N LEU A 118 11.56 12.59 7.08
CA LEU A 118 11.24 13.20 8.36
C LEU A 118 12.47 13.81 9.02
N ALA A 119 13.63 13.16 8.93
CA ALA A 119 14.87 13.69 9.47
C ALA A 119 15.35 14.96 8.75
N LEU A 120 15.24 15.00 7.42
CA LEU A 120 15.66 16.16 6.62
C LEU A 120 14.72 17.36 6.78
N LEU A 121 13.42 17.11 6.95
CA LEU A 121 12.39 18.16 7.01
C LEU A 121 12.03 18.59 8.43
N ARG A 122 12.71 18.05 9.46
CA ARG A 122 12.41 18.28 10.88
C ARG A 122 12.32 19.78 11.25
N ASN A 123 13.16 20.61 10.63
CA ASN A 123 13.26 22.05 10.94
C ASN A 123 12.50 22.94 9.93
N GLU A 124 11.79 22.35 8.95
CA GLU A 124 11.12 23.11 7.88
C GLU A 124 9.61 23.31 8.12
N GLY A 125 9.12 23.05 9.35
CA GLY A 125 7.73 23.24 9.76
C GLY A 125 6.83 22.03 9.51
N GLN A 126 5.66 22.01 10.17
CA GLN A 126 4.74 20.87 10.21
C GLN A 126 4.23 20.41 8.83
N HIS A 127 4.10 21.31 7.87
CA HIS A 127 3.58 21.01 6.53
C HIS A 127 4.65 20.61 5.50
N ALA A 128 5.94 20.68 5.85
CA ALA A 128 7.03 20.43 4.91
C ALA A 128 7.01 18.99 4.36
N PHE A 129 6.78 18.02 5.22
CA PHE A 129 6.67 16.62 4.82
C PHE A 129 5.49 16.38 3.87
N GLY A 130 4.31 16.94 4.15
CA GLY A 130 3.14 16.84 3.28
C GLY A 130 3.40 17.38 1.87
N ARG A 131 4.06 18.55 1.78
CA ARG A 131 4.42 19.16 0.48
C ARG A 131 5.36 18.30 -0.35
N VAL A 132 6.28 17.59 0.27
CA VAL A 132 7.20 16.68 -0.44
C VAL A 132 6.48 15.38 -0.80
N ARG A 133 5.72 14.79 0.12
CA ARG A 133 5.03 13.52 -0.10
C ARG A 133 3.99 13.58 -1.22
N VAL A 134 3.32 14.72 -1.42
CA VAL A 134 2.31 14.88 -2.47
C VAL A 134 2.89 14.64 -3.87
N TRP A 135 4.16 14.93 -4.09
CA TRP A 135 4.84 14.66 -5.35
C TRP A 135 4.94 13.15 -5.65
N GLY A 136 5.02 12.32 -4.62
CA GLY A 136 4.90 10.87 -4.81
C GLY A 136 3.54 10.47 -5.37
N THR A 137 2.45 11.02 -4.84
CA THR A 137 1.10 10.76 -5.37
C THR A 137 0.96 11.28 -6.81
N ILE A 138 1.51 12.46 -7.11
CA ILE A 138 1.53 13.00 -8.47
C ILE A 138 2.32 12.08 -9.41
N GLY A 139 3.51 11.63 -9.01
CA GLY A 139 4.33 10.70 -9.77
C GLY A 139 3.59 9.40 -10.08
N TYR A 140 2.99 8.79 -9.06
CA TYR A 140 2.16 7.59 -9.23
C TYR A 140 1.03 7.82 -10.23
N PHE A 141 0.26 8.90 -10.08
CA PHE A 141 -0.85 9.24 -10.96
C PHE A 141 -0.41 9.45 -12.41
N VAL A 142 0.67 10.21 -12.62
CA VAL A 142 1.21 10.50 -13.96
C VAL A 142 1.63 9.21 -14.67
N LEU A 143 2.33 8.31 -13.97
CA LEU A 143 2.82 7.08 -14.58
C LEU A 143 1.70 6.05 -14.79
N VAL A 144 0.70 5.97 -13.92
CA VAL A 144 -0.53 5.18 -14.17
C VAL A 144 -1.22 5.66 -15.45
N LEU A 145 -1.32 6.99 -15.64
CA LEU A 145 -1.97 7.59 -16.81
C LEU A 145 -1.21 7.29 -18.12
N ILE A 146 0.11 7.43 -18.11
CA ILE A 146 0.94 7.38 -19.33
C ILE A 146 1.28 5.94 -19.74
N PHE A 147 1.47 5.03 -18.78
CA PHE A 147 2.03 3.70 -19.04
C PHE A 147 1.27 2.89 -20.10
N PRO A 148 -0.08 2.76 -20.11
CA PRO A 148 -0.78 2.04 -21.16
C PRO A 148 -0.59 2.62 -22.55
N SER A 149 -0.44 3.95 -22.65
CA SER A 149 -0.15 4.62 -23.93
C SER A 149 1.27 4.30 -24.42
N LEU A 150 2.24 4.16 -23.53
CA LEU A 150 3.59 3.68 -23.89
C LEU A 150 3.55 2.24 -24.42
N LEU A 151 2.76 1.36 -23.79
CA LEU A 151 2.61 -0.01 -24.25
C LEU A 151 1.98 -0.12 -25.64
N SER A 152 1.03 0.77 -25.98
CA SER A 152 0.38 0.77 -27.28
C SER A 152 1.31 1.18 -28.43
N MET A 153 2.44 1.84 -28.14
CA MET A 153 3.47 2.21 -29.13
C MET A 153 4.39 1.03 -29.50
N VAL A 154 4.36 -0.04 -28.70
CA VAL A 154 5.22 -1.21 -28.93
C VAL A 154 4.55 -2.16 -29.92
N ARG A 155 5.20 -2.38 -31.06
CA ARG A 155 4.76 -3.37 -32.05
C ARG A 155 4.96 -4.78 -31.48
N VAL A 156 3.89 -5.55 -31.44
CA VAL A 156 3.90 -6.95 -31.00
C VAL A 156 3.81 -7.83 -32.24
N PRO A 157 4.59 -8.92 -32.36
CA PRO A 157 4.45 -9.89 -33.44
C PRO A 157 3.03 -10.45 -33.49
N SER A 158 2.49 -10.59 -34.71
CA SER A 158 1.10 -11.04 -34.96
C SER A 158 0.81 -12.50 -34.57
N GLU A 159 1.84 -13.28 -34.23
CA GLU A 159 1.72 -14.69 -33.86
C GLU A 159 1.22 -14.94 -32.43
N ILE A 160 1.12 -13.88 -31.58
CA ILE A 160 0.67 -14.02 -30.19
C ILE A 160 -0.85 -14.15 -30.13
N ASN A 161 -1.32 -15.20 -29.47
CA ASN A 161 -2.75 -15.46 -29.28
C ASN A 161 -3.40 -14.41 -28.35
N LEU A 162 -3.89 -13.33 -28.94
CA LEU A 162 -4.53 -12.20 -28.25
C LEU A 162 -5.81 -12.59 -27.49
N GLY A 163 -6.36 -13.79 -27.70
CA GLY A 163 -7.52 -14.27 -26.95
C GLY A 163 -7.22 -14.57 -25.47
N LYS A 164 -5.96 -14.93 -25.13
CA LYS A 164 -5.53 -15.25 -23.76
C LYS A 164 -4.74 -14.14 -23.09
N ILE A 165 -4.05 -13.32 -23.86
CA ILE A 165 -3.16 -12.26 -23.38
C ILE A 165 -3.71 -10.90 -23.81
N SER A 166 -4.18 -10.09 -22.84
CA SER A 166 -4.77 -8.77 -23.13
C SER A 166 -3.73 -7.74 -23.58
N GLN A 167 -2.47 -7.88 -23.14
CA GLN A 167 -1.36 -7.00 -23.48
C GLN A 167 -0.04 -7.77 -23.50
N PRO A 168 0.41 -8.23 -24.69
CA PRO A 168 1.65 -9.00 -24.83
C PRO A 168 2.91 -8.24 -24.39
N ALA A 169 2.94 -6.91 -24.60
CA ALA A 169 4.08 -6.06 -24.20
C ALA A 169 4.11 -5.74 -22.69
N LEU A 170 3.19 -6.28 -21.88
CA LEU A 170 3.08 -5.91 -20.47
C LEU A 170 4.35 -6.17 -19.66
N GLY A 171 5.17 -7.15 -20.07
CA GLY A 171 6.48 -7.42 -19.45
C GLY A 171 7.43 -6.22 -19.43
N LEU A 172 7.24 -5.22 -20.32
CA LEU A 172 8.02 -3.98 -20.31
C LEU A 172 7.82 -3.13 -19.05
N MET A 173 6.80 -3.44 -18.24
CA MET A 173 6.63 -2.78 -16.94
C MET A 173 7.86 -2.98 -16.05
N PHE A 174 8.54 -4.13 -16.11
CA PHE A 174 9.71 -4.40 -15.27
C PHE A 174 10.92 -3.55 -15.64
N PRO A 175 11.44 -3.52 -16.90
CA PRO A 175 12.57 -2.68 -17.24
C PRO A 175 12.26 -1.18 -17.09
N LEU A 176 11.03 -0.74 -17.36
CA LEU A 176 10.64 0.65 -17.12
C LEU A 176 10.63 0.99 -15.62
N THR A 177 10.04 0.13 -14.79
CA THR A 177 10.09 0.29 -13.32
C THR A 177 11.52 0.24 -12.81
N ALA A 178 12.34 -0.71 -13.28
CA ALA A 178 13.75 -0.82 -12.92
C ALA A 178 14.52 0.46 -13.26
N THR A 179 14.31 1.03 -14.45
CA THR A 179 14.96 2.28 -14.88
C THR A 179 14.57 3.46 -13.98
N LEU A 180 13.28 3.61 -13.66
CA LEU A 180 12.82 4.69 -12.77
C LEU A 180 13.36 4.51 -11.35
N VAL A 181 13.33 3.28 -10.81
CA VAL A 181 13.89 2.98 -9.48
C VAL A 181 15.41 3.20 -9.48
N PHE A 182 16.12 2.87 -10.56
CA PHE A 182 17.54 3.15 -10.70
C PHE A 182 17.81 4.67 -10.67
N ILE A 183 17.04 5.47 -11.42
CA ILE A 183 17.13 6.94 -11.41
C ILE A 183 16.85 7.46 -9.98
N ALA A 184 15.82 6.95 -9.30
CA ALA A 184 15.53 7.31 -7.91
C ALA A 184 16.71 6.97 -6.99
N GLY A 185 17.35 5.80 -7.17
CA GLY A 185 18.54 5.39 -6.42
C GLY A 185 19.73 6.36 -6.62
N LEU A 186 19.95 6.81 -7.86
CA LEU A 186 20.96 7.84 -8.15
C LEU A 186 20.62 9.17 -7.46
N ILE A 187 19.36 9.62 -7.52
CA ILE A 187 18.91 10.84 -6.84
C ILE A 187 19.15 10.74 -5.34
N ALA A 188 18.97 9.55 -4.73
CA ALA A 188 19.15 9.34 -3.31
C ALA A 188 20.60 9.58 -2.83
N PHE A 189 21.62 9.46 -3.68
CA PHE A 189 23.00 9.82 -3.34
C PHE A 189 23.20 11.33 -3.14
N PHE A 190 22.38 12.15 -3.77
CA PHE A 190 22.41 13.61 -3.63
C PHE A 190 21.58 14.11 -2.46
N LEU A 191 20.92 13.23 -1.69
CA LEU A 191 20.22 13.64 -0.48
C LEU A 191 21.21 14.11 0.59
N PRO A 192 20.90 15.21 1.29
CA PRO A 192 21.73 15.68 2.40
C PRO A 192 21.87 14.62 3.49
N LYS A 193 22.97 14.68 4.24
CA LYS A 193 23.16 13.79 5.39
C LYS A 193 22.11 14.11 6.46
N ALA A 194 21.19 13.20 6.70
CA ALA A 194 20.22 13.31 7.78
C ALA A 194 20.91 13.02 9.12
N GLY A 195 20.80 13.94 10.07
CA GLY A 195 21.27 13.71 11.44
C GLY A 195 20.50 12.55 12.09
N VAL A 196 21.20 11.67 12.79
CA VAL A 196 20.61 10.50 13.45
C VAL A 196 19.97 10.93 14.76
N VAL A 197 18.66 10.74 14.90
CA VAL A 197 18.01 10.67 16.21
C VAL A 197 17.59 9.22 16.41
N ALA A 198 18.46 8.44 17.08
CA ALA A 198 18.10 7.10 17.53
C ALA A 198 17.16 7.24 18.74
N LEU A 199 15.86 7.10 18.51
CA LEU A 199 14.91 6.81 19.59
C LEU A 199 15.13 5.35 20.00
N ARG A 200 15.84 5.13 21.11
CA ARG A 200 15.95 3.79 21.72
C ARG A 200 14.59 3.46 22.36
N ALA A 201 13.86 2.53 21.77
CA ALA A 201 12.74 1.90 22.46
C ALA A 201 13.26 1.06 23.65
N ALA A 202 12.62 1.19 24.81
CA ALA A 202 12.91 0.35 25.96
C ALA A 202 12.49 -1.11 25.68
N ARG A 203 13.34 -2.07 26.06
CA ARG A 203 13.25 -3.48 25.62
C ARG A 203 12.07 -4.29 26.19
N ASP A 204 11.45 -3.87 27.29
CA ASP A 204 10.57 -4.77 28.07
C ASP A 204 9.07 -4.39 28.14
N ASP A 205 8.70 -3.26 27.58
CA ASP A 205 7.33 -2.72 27.72
C ASP A 205 6.26 -3.36 26.79
N TRP A 206 6.64 -4.14 25.77
CA TRP A 206 5.68 -4.75 24.82
C TRP A 206 4.67 -5.70 25.50
N ARG A 207 5.02 -6.28 26.65
CA ARG A 207 4.13 -7.16 27.42
C ARG A 207 2.89 -6.43 27.91
N GLU A 208 2.99 -5.13 28.23
CA GLU A 208 1.86 -4.29 28.63
C GLU A 208 0.81 -4.22 27.49
N LEU A 209 1.27 -4.12 26.22
CA LEU A 209 0.38 -4.12 25.07
C LEU A 209 -0.37 -5.44 24.89
N VAL A 210 0.31 -6.57 25.07
CA VAL A 210 -0.31 -7.91 24.91
C VAL A 210 -1.35 -8.17 26.01
N HIS A 211 -1.22 -7.59 27.18
CA HIS A 211 -2.22 -7.69 28.25
C HIS A 211 -3.38 -6.69 28.10
N ASN A 212 -3.24 -5.69 27.21
CA ASN A 212 -4.31 -4.73 26.94
C ASN A 212 -5.38 -5.37 26.04
N ARG A 213 -6.51 -5.76 26.62
CA ARG A 213 -7.63 -6.40 25.90
C ARG A 213 -8.19 -5.56 24.76
N VAL A 214 -8.17 -4.23 24.89
CA VAL A 214 -8.66 -3.33 23.85
C VAL A 214 -7.71 -3.34 22.66
N PHE A 215 -6.40 -3.30 22.92
CA PHE A 215 -5.36 -3.39 21.90
C PHE A 215 -5.44 -4.73 21.15
N ILE A 216 -5.58 -5.86 21.84
CA ILE A 216 -5.72 -7.18 21.20
C ILE A 216 -6.98 -7.28 20.35
N ARG A 217 -8.14 -6.79 20.85
CA ARG A 217 -9.38 -6.74 20.04
C ARG A 217 -9.18 -5.91 18.76
N PHE A 218 -8.49 -4.79 18.88
CA PHE A 218 -8.18 -3.95 17.73
C PHE A 218 -7.22 -4.65 16.74
N LEU A 219 -6.20 -5.36 17.21
CA LEU A 219 -5.30 -6.13 16.37
C LEU A 219 -6.04 -7.23 15.58
N VAL A 220 -6.93 -7.97 16.25
CA VAL A 220 -7.76 -9.00 15.59
C VAL A 220 -8.68 -8.35 14.55
N PHE A 221 -9.32 -7.23 14.88
CA PHE A 221 -10.12 -6.47 13.93
C PHE A 221 -9.29 -6.01 12.73
N ALA A 222 -8.12 -5.44 12.95
CA ALA A 222 -7.21 -4.97 11.90
C ALA A 222 -6.71 -6.12 11.03
N LEU A 223 -6.42 -7.29 11.62
CA LEU A 223 -6.05 -8.50 10.89
C LEU A 223 -7.16 -8.92 9.94
N LEU A 224 -8.38 -9.07 10.45
CA LEU A 224 -9.53 -9.48 9.64
C LEU A 224 -9.89 -8.44 8.57
N ALA A 225 -9.85 -7.14 8.91
CA ALA A 225 -10.11 -6.07 7.95
C ALA A 225 -9.10 -6.08 6.80
N ASN A 226 -7.80 -6.20 7.10
CA ASN A 226 -6.78 -6.26 6.06
C ASN A 226 -6.81 -7.58 5.27
N PHE A 227 -7.15 -8.71 5.92
CA PHE A 227 -7.38 -9.98 5.25
C PHE A 227 -8.48 -9.86 4.19
N LEU A 228 -9.60 -9.23 4.50
CA LEU A 228 -10.73 -9.07 3.59
C LEU A 228 -10.46 -8.05 2.46
N MET A 229 -9.55 -7.08 2.69
CA MET A 229 -9.32 -6.00 1.73
C MET A 229 -8.13 -6.25 0.80
N ASN A 230 -7.09 -6.95 1.25
CA ASN A 230 -5.81 -7.02 0.55
C ASN A 230 -5.87 -7.87 -0.73
N GLY A 231 -6.31 -9.12 -0.64
CA GLY A 231 -6.37 -10.05 -1.78
C GLY A 231 -7.21 -9.54 -2.95
N PRO A 232 -8.46 -9.07 -2.73
CA PRO A 232 -9.25 -8.46 -3.79
C PRO A 232 -8.58 -7.26 -4.44
N MET A 233 -7.84 -6.44 -3.67
CA MET A 233 -7.13 -5.29 -4.22
C MET A 233 -5.96 -5.69 -5.12
N TRP A 234 -5.16 -6.69 -4.74
CA TRP A 234 -4.09 -7.21 -5.57
C TRP A 234 -4.58 -7.95 -6.82
N LEU A 235 -5.73 -8.63 -6.73
CA LEU A 235 -6.34 -9.32 -7.85
C LEU A 235 -7.31 -8.43 -8.66
N PHE A 236 -7.37 -7.12 -8.35
CA PHE A 236 -8.24 -6.17 -9.04
C PHE A 236 -8.03 -6.14 -10.57
N PRO A 237 -6.80 -6.19 -11.12
CA PRO A 237 -6.60 -6.26 -12.55
C PRO A 237 -7.23 -7.52 -13.19
N LEU A 238 -7.16 -8.65 -12.50
CA LEU A 238 -7.79 -9.90 -12.96
C LEU A 238 -9.32 -9.84 -12.88
N PHE A 239 -9.85 -9.15 -11.88
CA PHE A 239 -11.28 -8.86 -11.81
C PHE A 239 -11.73 -8.03 -13.02
N VAL A 240 -11.04 -6.91 -13.32
CA VAL A 240 -11.35 -6.06 -14.49
C VAL A 240 -11.27 -6.89 -15.78
N ARG A 241 -10.27 -7.74 -15.91
CA ARG A 241 -10.10 -8.63 -17.06
C ARG A 241 -11.24 -9.64 -17.19
N SER A 242 -11.73 -10.21 -16.08
CA SER A 242 -12.86 -11.14 -16.08
C SER A 242 -14.18 -10.50 -16.55
N ARG A 243 -14.26 -9.16 -16.49
CA ARG A 243 -15.37 -8.35 -17.00
C ARG A 243 -15.15 -7.84 -18.44
N GLY A 244 -14.15 -8.39 -19.15
CA GLY A 244 -13.82 -7.99 -20.52
C GLY A 244 -13.01 -6.70 -20.64
N GLY A 245 -12.59 -6.11 -19.50
CA GLY A 245 -11.74 -4.93 -19.51
C GLY A 245 -10.31 -5.23 -19.96
N ASP A 246 -9.64 -4.25 -20.47
CA ASP A 246 -8.25 -4.25 -20.90
C ASP A 246 -7.34 -3.42 -19.97
N VAL A 247 -6.07 -3.27 -20.32
CA VAL A 247 -5.10 -2.47 -19.58
C VAL A 247 -5.52 -0.99 -19.47
N ALA A 248 -6.20 -0.45 -20.50
CA ALA A 248 -6.72 0.92 -20.47
C ALA A 248 -7.90 1.05 -19.50
N THR A 249 -8.76 0.04 -19.43
CA THR A 249 -9.85 -0.04 -18.46
C THR A 249 -9.32 -0.07 -17.03
N ILE A 250 -8.28 -0.89 -16.75
CA ILE A 250 -7.60 -0.93 -15.47
C ILE A 250 -7.08 0.47 -15.09
N ARG A 251 -6.34 1.13 -16.00
CA ARG A 251 -5.86 2.50 -15.81
C ARG A 251 -6.99 3.45 -15.43
N ASN A 252 -8.08 3.46 -16.20
CA ASN A 252 -9.19 4.39 -15.99
C ASN A 252 -9.85 4.19 -14.63
N MET A 253 -10.01 2.93 -14.18
CA MET A 253 -10.51 2.63 -12.85
C MET A 253 -9.55 3.08 -11.74
N TRP A 254 -8.23 2.91 -11.91
CA TRP A 254 -7.24 3.46 -10.98
C TRP A 254 -7.28 4.99 -10.92
N ILE A 255 -7.49 5.66 -12.06
CA ILE A 255 -7.63 7.13 -12.09
C ILE A 255 -8.83 7.57 -11.26
N ILE A 256 -9.99 6.91 -11.40
CA ILE A 256 -11.17 7.21 -10.58
C ILE A 256 -10.87 6.99 -9.09
N MET A 257 -10.25 5.86 -8.72
CA MET A 257 -9.86 5.61 -7.33
C MET A 257 -9.04 6.76 -6.75
N LEU A 258 -7.98 7.19 -7.45
CA LEU A 258 -7.08 8.25 -7.01
C LEU A 258 -7.73 9.62 -6.98
N LEU A 259 -8.57 9.92 -7.99
CA LEU A 259 -9.27 11.20 -8.09
C LEU A 259 -10.20 11.44 -6.90
N PHE A 260 -10.89 10.40 -6.44
CA PHE A 260 -11.77 10.49 -5.27
C PHE A 260 -11.04 10.29 -3.94
N GLU A 261 -9.89 9.60 -3.94
CA GLU A 261 -9.06 9.42 -2.74
C GLU A 261 -8.47 10.74 -2.25
N ILE A 262 -7.90 11.55 -3.15
CA ILE A 262 -7.19 12.78 -2.79
C ILE A 262 -8.06 13.76 -1.97
N PRO A 263 -9.26 14.15 -2.40
CA PRO A 263 -10.12 15.04 -1.60
C PRO A 263 -10.54 14.45 -0.26
N LEU A 264 -10.79 13.12 -0.22
CA LEU A 264 -11.19 12.43 1.00
C LEU A 264 -10.06 12.38 2.03
N VAL A 265 -8.81 12.13 1.59
CA VAL A 265 -7.63 12.19 2.46
C VAL A 265 -7.46 13.60 3.03
N LEU A 266 -7.62 14.64 2.22
CA LEU A 266 -7.55 16.04 2.69
C LEU A 266 -8.67 16.39 3.68
N SER A 267 -9.84 15.77 3.57
CA SER A 267 -10.98 15.98 4.46
C SER A 267 -10.99 15.09 5.72
N THR A 268 -9.95 14.26 5.93
CA THR A 268 -9.89 13.29 7.05
C THR A 268 -10.08 13.93 8.41
N GLY A 269 -9.55 15.15 8.63
CA GLY A 269 -9.72 15.89 9.88
C GLY A 269 -11.20 16.17 10.22
N SER A 270 -12.00 16.54 9.24
CA SER A 270 -13.44 16.75 9.40
C SER A 270 -14.18 15.44 9.67
N GLY A 271 -13.80 14.36 9.00
CA GLY A 271 -14.30 13.01 9.25
C GLY A 271 -14.00 12.53 10.67
N LEU A 272 -12.77 12.76 11.14
CA LEU A 272 -12.34 12.41 12.50
C LEU A 272 -13.14 13.16 13.57
N LYS A 273 -13.38 14.45 13.38
CA LYS A 273 -14.22 15.27 14.30
C LYS A 273 -15.64 14.74 14.40
N ARG A 274 -16.24 14.26 13.30
CA ARG A 274 -17.66 13.81 13.27
C ARG A 274 -17.84 12.35 13.70
N LEU A 275 -16.98 11.45 13.23
CA LEU A 275 -17.15 9.99 13.39
C LEU A 275 -16.23 9.41 14.47
N GLY A 276 -15.15 10.12 14.83
CA GLY A 276 -14.05 9.58 15.62
C GLY A 276 -13.27 8.48 14.88
N ALA A 277 -12.12 8.07 15.42
CA ALA A 277 -11.27 7.06 14.78
C ALA A 277 -11.99 5.71 14.61
N ARG A 278 -12.80 5.29 15.59
CA ARG A 278 -13.62 4.07 15.51
C ARG A 278 -14.65 4.13 14.39
N GLY A 279 -15.34 5.27 14.24
CA GLY A 279 -16.33 5.45 13.20
C GLY A 279 -15.71 5.48 11.80
N LEU A 280 -14.52 6.09 11.64
CA LEU A 280 -13.77 6.05 10.39
C LEU A 280 -13.43 4.62 9.98
N LEU A 281 -12.97 3.78 10.92
CA LEU A 281 -12.69 2.35 10.68
C LEU A 281 -13.94 1.61 10.21
N GLY A 282 -15.04 1.74 10.94
CA GLY A 282 -16.30 1.05 10.63
C GLY A 282 -16.87 1.46 9.28
N VAL A 283 -16.98 2.77 9.02
CA VAL A 283 -17.48 3.30 7.75
C VAL A 283 -16.56 2.92 6.59
N GLY A 284 -15.24 3.07 6.77
CA GLY A 284 -14.27 2.71 5.73
C GLY A 284 -14.36 1.23 5.33
N LEU A 285 -14.53 0.34 6.30
CA LEU A 285 -14.65 -1.09 6.04
C LEU A 285 -16.01 -1.48 5.43
N VAL A 286 -17.11 -0.89 5.90
CA VAL A 286 -18.45 -1.10 5.29
C VAL A 286 -18.45 -0.64 3.84
N VAL A 287 -17.91 0.56 3.56
CA VAL A 287 -17.88 1.11 2.20
C VAL A 287 -16.93 0.32 1.31
N GLY A 288 -15.77 -0.12 1.84
CA GLY A 288 -14.85 -1.01 1.12
C GLY A 288 -15.49 -2.36 0.80
N GLY A 289 -16.21 -2.92 1.75
CA GLY A 289 -16.98 -4.14 1.55
C GLY A 289 -18.10 -3.98 0.52
N LEU A 290 -18.83 -2.85 0.57
CA LEU A 290 -19.87 -2.52 -0.40
C LEU A 290 -19.29 -2.39 -1.82
N ARG A 291 -18.11 -1.77 -1.95
CA ARG A 291 -17.38 -1.69 -3.22
C ARG A 291 -17.10 -3.07 -3.80
N TRP A 292 -16.56 -4.01 -3.01
CA TRP A 292 -16.29 -5.38 -3.47
C TRP A 292 -17.58 -6.15 -3.76
N PHE A 293 -18.57 -6.04 -2.88
CA PHE A 293 -19.84 -6.73 -3.02
C PHE A 293 -20.60 -6.30 -4.28
N LEU A 294 -20.72 -5.00 -4.52
CA LEU A 294 -21.36 -4.46 -5.74
C LEU A 294 -20.55 -4.82 -6.99
N SER A 295 -19.22 -4.81 -6.92
CA SER A 295 -18.37 -5.25 -8.02
C SER A 295 -18.62 -6.73 -8.37
N ALA A 296 -18.81 -7.61 -7.38
CA ALA A 296 -19.09 -9.02 -7.61
C ALA A 296 -20.44 -9.25 -8.32
N LEU A 297 -21.47 -8.48 -7.96
CA LEU A 297 -22.83 -8.65 -8.46
C LEU A 297 -23.06 -7.96 -9.81
N SER A 298 -22.31 -6.90 -10.13
CA SER A 298 -22.55 -6.12 -11.34
C SER A 298 -21.79 -6.68 -12.54
N SER A 299 -22.48 -6.72 -13.69
CA SER A 299 -21.87 -6.84 -15.03
C SER A 299 -21.92 -5.51 -15.80
N ASP A 300 -22.60 -4.49 -15.26
CA ASP A 300 -22.69 -3.16 -15.88
C ASP A 300 -21.37 -2.40 -15.71
N GLY A 301 -20.75 -2.04 -16.82
CA GLY A 301 -19.50 -1.29 -16.86
C GLY A 301 -19.59 0.07 -16.16
N ALA A 302 -20.68 0.83 -16.34
CA ALA A 302 -20.86 2.14 -15.72
C ALA A 302 -20.90 2.03 -14.18
N LEU A 303 -21.62 1.05 -13.65
CA LEU A 303 -21.66 0.78 -12.21
C LEU A 303 -20.30 0.33 -11.69
N LEU A 304 -19.57 -0.54 -12.44
CA LEU A 304 -18.22 -0.97 -12.06
C LEU A 304 -17.23 0.20 -11.96
N PHE A 305 -17.35 1.21 -12.83
CA PHE A 305 -16.58 2.45 -12.72
C PHE A 305 -17.02 3.29 -11.52
N ALA A 306 -18.31 3.48 -11.33
CA ALA A 306 -18.85 4.33 -10.26
C ALA A 306 -18.47 3.82 -8.86
N VAL A 307 -18.52 2.50 -8.62
CA VAL A 307 -18.16 1.92 -7.31
C VAL A 307 -16.66 2.08 -6.98
N GLN A 308 -15.79 2.33 -7.97
CA GLN A 308 -14.37 2.58 -7.69
C GLN A 308 -14.14 3.92 -6.97
N ALA A 309 -15.04 4.88 -7.09
CA ALA A 309 -15.00 6.13 -6.32
C ALA A 309 -15.06 5.90 -4.80
N LEU A 310 -15.63 4.79 -4.36
CA LEU A 310 -15.69 4.39 -2.94
C LEU A 310 -14.31 4.04 -2.34
N HIS A 311 -13.29 3.84 -3.19
CA HIS A 311 -11.93 3.48 -2.76
C HIS A 311 -11.34 4.47 -1.74
N GLY A 312 -11.49 5.77 -1.98
CA GLY A 312 -10.96 6.79 -1.09
C GLY A 312 -11.51 6.72 0.35
N VAL A 313 -12.80 6.35 0.50
CA VAL A 313 -13.39 6.15 1.83
C VAL A 313 -12.73 4.97 2.55
N THR A 314 -12.43 3.89 1.83
CA THR A 314 -11.72 2.73 2.37
C THR A 314 -10.30 3.10 2.82
N VAL A 315 -9.58 3.88 2.00
CA VAL A 315 -8.22 4.35 2.31
C VAL A 315 -8.22 5.22 3.57
N VAL A 316 -9.11 6.21 3.65
CA VAL A 316 -9.26 7.06 4.85
C VAL A 316 -9.64 6.21 6.07
N GLY A 317 -10.60 5.32 5.93
CA GLY A 317 -11.08 4.49 7.03
C GLY A 317 -10.02 3.54 7.59
N LEU A 318 -9.33 2.81 6.73
CA LEU A 318 -8.39 1.77 7.19
C LEU A 318 -6.96 2.30 7.34
N ASN A 319 -6.41 2.99 6.32
CA ASN A 319 -5.00 3.39 6.35
C ASN A 319 -4.74 4.60 7.26
N LEU A 320 -5.72 5.47 7.44
CA LEU A 320 -5.62 6.60 8.38
C LEU A 320 -6.35 6.32 9.70
N GLY A 321 -7.52 5.68 9.65
CA GLY A 321 -8.30 5.36 10.84
C GLY A 321 -7.60 4.37 11.78
N SER A 322 -6.84 3.38 11.26
CA SER A 322 -6.13 2.40 12.09
C SER A 322 -5.04 3.04 12.97
N PRO A 323 -4.09 3.83 12.43
CA PRO A 323 -3.13 4.56 13.24
C PRO A 323 -3.79 5.49 14.25
N LEU A 324 -4.82 6.24 13.82
CA LEU A 324 -5.52 7.18 14.71
C LEU A 324 -6.23 6.47 15.88
N TYR A 325 -6.83 5.31 15.65
CA TYR A 325 -7.44 4.53 16.71
C TYR A 325 -6.38 3.95 17.66
N LEU A 326 -5.26 3.49 17.08
CA LEU A 326 -4.13 2.97 17.83
C LEU A 326 -3.56 4.01 18.80
N ASP A 327 -3.38 5.25 18.35
CA ASP A 327 -2.80 6.36 19.14
C ASP A 327 -3.63 6.67 20.38
N VAL A 328 -4.93 6.35 20.36
CA VAL A 328 -5.82 6.53 21.52
C VAL A 328 -5.83 5.33 22.45
N VAL A 329 -5.63 4.12 21.91
CA VAL A 329 -5.69 2.86 22.67
C VAL A 329 -4.34 2.49 23.31
N ALA A 330 -3.23 2.80 22.60
CA ALA A 330 -1.89 2.49 23.08
C ALA A 330 -1.38 3.55 24.08
N PRO A 331 -0.72 3.13 25.17
CA PRO A 331 -0.01 4.05 26.05
C PRO A 331 0.99 4.89 25.29
N GLU A 332 1.13 6.17 25.64
CA GLU A 332 1.96 7.13 24.89
C GLU A 332 3.40 6.65 24.68
N LYS A 333 4.00 6.07 25.72
CA LYS A 333 5.36 5.50 25.71
C LYS A 333 5.50 4.31 24.74
N LEU A 334 4.40 3.63 24.37
CA LEU A 334 4.38 2.40 23.56
C LEU A 334 3.78 2.59 22.16
N ARG A 335 3.37 3.79 21.78
CA ARG A 335 2.72 4.04 20.48
C ARG A 335 3.56 3.56 19.31
N SER A 336 4.86 3.79 19.32
CA SER A 336 5.77 3.33 18.25
C SER A 336 5.83 1.80 18.16
N THR A 337 5.92 1.12 19.31
CA THR A 337 5.90 -0.35 19.37
C THR A 337 4.55 -0.91 18.91
N ALA A 338 3.45 -0.31 19.37
CA ALA A 338 2.11 -0.68 18.96
C ALA A 338 1.88 -0.51 17.45
N GLN A 339 2.39 0.60 16.87
CA GLN A 339 2.35 0.83 15.42
C GLN A 339 3.15 -0.22 14.64
N SER A 340 4.31 -0.64 15.15
CA SER A 340 5.10 -1.70 14.53
C SER A 340 4.38 -3.05 14.57
N ILE A 341 3.73 -3.38 15.69
CA ILE A 341 2.92 -4.61 15.83
C ILE A 341 1.71 -4.56 14.89
N LEU A 342 1.00 -3.42 14.82
CA LEU A 342 -0.10 -3.24 13.87
C LEU A 342 0.35 -3.45 12.43
N SER A 343 1.47 -2.88 12.04
CA SER A 343 2.03 -3.03 10.68
C SER A 343 2.39 -4.49 10.39
N MET A 344 3.00 -5.20 11.35
CA MET A 344 3.32 -6.62 11.20
C MET A 344 2.06 -7.48 11.04
N VAL A 345 1.00 -7.19 11.78
CA VAL A 345 -0.26 -7.92 11.71
C VAL A 345 -1.02 -7.59 10.43
N ALA A 346 -1.17 -6.31 10.10
CA ALA A 346 -1.99 -5.85 8.97
C ALA A 346 -1.28 -6.01 7.62
N ALA A 347 -0.07 -5.49 7.48
CA ALA A 347 0.70 -5.53 6.22
C ALA A 347 1.57 -6.80 6.08
N GLY A 348 1.76 -7.56 7.17
CA GLY A 348 2.45 -8.84 7.17
C GLY A 348 1.46 -10.01 7.16
N ILE A 349 1.05 -10.47 8.33
CA ILE A 349 0.27 -11.72 8.51
C ILE A 349 -1.03 -11.71 7.70
N ALA A 350 -1.82 -10.63 7.81
CA ALA A 350 -3.09 -10.54 7.09
C ALA A 350 -2.88 -10.51 5.57
N ALA A 351 -1.87 -9.80 5.07
CA ALA A 351 -1.58 -9.75 3.64
C ALA A 351 -1.12 -11.09 3.08
N ILE A 352 -0.27 -11.83 3.80
CA ILE A 352 0.16 -13.18 3.42
C ILE A 352 -1.06 -14.10 3.28
N ALA A 353 -1.86 -14.20 4.34
CA ALA A 353 -3.04 -15.06 4.36
C ALA A 353 -4.06 -14.65 3.29
N SER A 354 -4.30 -13.35 3.14
CA SER A 354 -5.23 -12.79 2.16
C SER A 354 -4.82 -13.12 0.72
N ASN A 355 -3.56 -12.85 0.36
CA ASN A 355 -3.08 -13.07 -1.00
C ASN A 355 -3.07 -14.57 -1.36
N ALA A 356 -2.60 -15.43 -0.46
CA ALA A 356 -2.60 -16.88 -0.68
C ALA A 356 -4.02 -17.44 -0.84
N SER A 357 -4.94 -17.07 0.06
CA SER A 357 -6.33 -17.53 -0.01
C SER A 357 -7.09 -16.94 -1.21
N ALA A 358 -6.82 -15.68 -1.58
CA ALA A 358 -7.42 -15.04 -2.75
C ALA A 358 -6.98 -15.73 -4.05
N GLY A 359 -5.70 -16.09 -4.16
CA GLY A 359 -5.19 -16.85 -5.30
C GLY A 359 -5.82 -18.23 -5.41
N TRP A 360 -5.96 -18.94 -4.29
CA TRP A 360 -6.64 -20.24 -4.25
C TRP A 360 -8.13 -20.13 -4.64
N LEU A 361 -8.84 -19.14 -4.10
CA LEU A 361 -10.23 -18.87 -4.44
C LEU A 361 -10.41 -18.53 -5.93
N LEU A 362 -9.44 -17.82 -6.52
CA LEU A 362 -9.47 -17.49 -7.95
C LEU A 362 -9.54 -18.74 -8.83
N ASP A 363 -8.81 -19.82 -8.49
CA ASP A 363 -8.80 -21.05 -9.26
C ASP A 363 -10.04 -21.93 -9.01
N HIS A 364 -10.58 -21.95 -7.77
CA HIS A 364 -11.64 -22.86 -7.38
C HIS A 364 -13.05 -22.25 -7.42
N GLY A 365 -13.18 -20.94 -7.24
CA GLY A 365 -14.46 -20.25 -7.19
C GLY A 365 -14.57 -19.04 -8.11
N GLY A 366 -13.47 -18.71 -8.76
CA GLY A 366 -13.37 -17.52 -9.59
C GLY A 366 -13.34 -16.21 -8.82
N VAL A 367 -13.02 -15.13 -9.54
CA VAL A 367 -12.84 -13.82 -8.94
C VAL A 367 -14.13 -13.24 -8.34
N ASN A 368 -15.30 -13.61 -8.88
CA ASN A 368 -16.59 -13.13 -8.38
C ASN A 368 -16.87 -13.65 -6.97
N LEU A 369 -16.61 -14.94 -6.70
CA LEU A 369 -16.79 -15.52 -5.38
C LEU A 369 -15.85 -14.85 -4.36
N LEU A 370 -14.60 -14.62 -4.74
CA LEU A 370 -13.64 -13.88 -3.89
C LEU A 370 -14.19 -12.51 -3.48
N TYR A 371 -14.65 -11.72 -4.46
CA TYR A 371 -15.16 -10.38 -4.22
C TYR A 371 -16.45 -10.39 -3.40
N PHE A 372 -17.34 -11.36 -3.67
CA PHE A 372 -18.56 -11.53 -2.90
C PHE A 372 -18.30 -11.87 -1.43
N LEU A 373 -17.44 -12.85 -1.16
CA LEU A 373 -17.11 -13.28 0.20
C LEU A 373 -16.37 -12.19 0.97
N CYS A 374 -15.34 -11.59 0.36
CA CYS A 374 -14.60 -10.51 0.99
C CYS A 374 -15.46 -9.27 1.21
N GLY A 375 -16.32 -8.92 0.24
CA GLY A 375 -17.25 -7.80 0.35
C GLY A 375 -18.27 -8.01 1.46
N SER A 376 -18.94 -9.15 1.50
CA SER A 376 -19.91 -9.51 2.55
C SER A 376 -19.26 -9.54 3.92
N GLY A 377 -18.10 -10.19 4.04
CA GLY A 377 -17.34 -10.27 5.30
C GLY A 377 -16.93 -8.88 5.80
N ALA A 378 -16.49 -8.00 4.90
CA ALA A 378 -16.09 -6.64 5.26
C ALA A 378 -17.28 -5.78 5.70
N ILE A 379 -18.46 -5.91 5.08
CA ILE A 379 -19.68 -5.23 5.51
C ILE A 379 -20.05 -5.70 6.94
N VAL A 380 -20.07 -7.01 7.18
CA VAL A 380 -20.41 -7.57 8.51
C VAL A 380 -19.40 -7.12 9.56
N LEU A 381 -18.09 -7.23 9.29
CA LEU A 381 -17.05 -6.81 10.22
C LEU A 381 -17.08 -5.29 10.44
N GLY A 382 -17.30 -4.50 9.40
CA GLY A 382 -17.44 -3.04 9.48
C GLY A 382 -18.66 -2.62 10.30
N ALA A 383 -19.81 -3.26 10.08
CA ALA A 383 -21.03 -3.03 10.88
C ALA A 383 -20.83 -3.44 12.34
N SER A 384 -20.05 -4.49 12.62
CA SER A 384 -19.76 -4.95 13.99
C SER A 384 -18.72 -4.11 14.73
N THR A 385 -18.09 -3.13 14.08
CA THR A 385 -17.05 -2.26 14.67
C THR A 385 -17.52 -1.62 15.98
N TRP A 386 -18.80 -1.20 16.04
CA TRP A 386 -19.37 -0.51 17.21
C TRP A 386 -19.57 -1.45 18.41
N TRP A 387 -19.56 -2.77 18.23
CA TRP A 387 -19.62 -3.77 19.30
C TRP A 387 -18.25 -4.31 19.66
N ILE A 388 -17.36 -4.48 18.65
CA ILE A 388 -16.02 -5.06 18.84
C ILE A 388 -15.06 -4.04 19.47
N LEU A 389 -15.06 -2.82 18.95
CA LEU A 389 -14.12 -1.77 19.35
C LEU A 389 -14.80 -0.81 20.34
N PRO A 390 -14.27 -0.63 21.56
CA PRO A 390 -14.81 0.34 22.51
C PRO A 390 -14.61 1.78 22.02
N ARG A 391 -15.41 2.72 22.55
CA ARG A 391 -15.14 4.14 22.38
C ARG A 391 -13.80 4.45 23.05
N ALA A 392 -12.86 4.98 22.29
CA ALA A 392 -11.60 5.44 22.84
C ALA A 392 -11.88 6.72 23.67
N GLN A 393 -11.70 6.63 25.00
CA GLN A 393 -11.79 7.76 25.90
C GLN A 393 -10.57 8.65 25.64
N GLY A 394 -10.71 9.73 24.91
CA GLY A 394 -9.61 10.64 24.54
C GLY A 394 -9.83 11.40 23.24
N SER A 395 -10.84 11.02 22.44
CA SER A 395 -11.10 11.71 21.17
C SER A 395 -11.59 13.16 21.36
N THR A 396 -12.15 13.49 22.51
CA THR A 396 -12.56 14.86 22.88
C THR A 396 -11.36 15.74 23.27
N ARG A 397 -10.40 15.22 24.02
CA ARG A 397 -9.24 15.99 24.47
C ARG A 397 -8.32 16.37 23.31
N ASN A 398 -8.04 15.45 22.37
CA ASN A 398 -7.24 15.76 21.18
C ASN A 398 -8.01 16.63 20.16
N ALA A 399 -9.33 16.59 20.13
CA ALA A 399 -10.14 17.48 19.27
C ALA A 399 -10.19 18.91 19.86
N GLU A 400 -10.21 19.05 21.17
CA GLU A 400 -10.15 20.33 21.86
C GLU A 400 -8.75 20.95 21.79
N ASP A 401 -7.68 20.16 21.96
CA ASP A 401 -6.30 20.64 21.80
C ASP A 401 -5.98 21.04 20.36
N MET A 402 -6.53 20.33 19.34
CA MET A 402 -6.41 20.75 17.94
C MET A 402 -7.31 21.94 17.59
N ALA A 403 -8.45 22.12 18.26
CA ALA A 403 -9.30 23.30 18.09
C ALA A 403 -8.64 24.55 18.71
N LEU A 404 -8.06 24.43 19.89
CA LEU A 404 -7.31 25.50 20.56
C LEU A 404 -6.06 25.92 19.76
N THR A 405 -5.42 24.98 19.06
CA THR A 405 -4.26 25.30 18.20
C THR A 405 -4.68 26.04 16.92
N ASN A 406 -5.89 25.83 16.43
CA ASN A 406 -6.42 26.54 15.25
C ASN A 406 -7.00 27.92 15.60
N ASP A 407 -7.52 28.12 16.81
CA ASP A 407 -8.01 29.43 17.29
C ASP A 407 -6.86 30.40 17.67
N VAL A 408 -5.66 29.88 17.88
CA VAL A 408 -4.43 30.69 18.11
C VAL A 408 -3.77 31.13 16.79
N LEU A 409 -4.22 30.54 15.65
CA LEU A 409 -3.67 30.81 14.31
C LEU A 409 -4.67 31.55 13.39
N ALA A 410 -5.87 31.91 13.87
CA ALA A 410 -6.81 32.83 13.23
C ALA A 410 -6.63 34.27 13.81
#